data_026be851c0d9d857a249febc120ef54e
#
_entry.id   026be851c0d9d857a249febc120ef54e
#
_cell.length_a   1.000
_cell.length_b   1.000
_cell.length_c   1.000
_cell.angle_alpha   90.00
_cell.angle_beta   90.00
_cell.angle_gamma   90.00
#
_symmetry.space_group_name_H-M   'P 1'
#
loop_
_entity.id
_entity.type
_entity.pdbx_description
1 polymer ?
#
loop_
_entity_poly.entity_id
_entity_poly.type
_entity_poly.pdbx_seq_one_letter_code
_entity_poly.pdbx_strand_id
1 'polypeptide(L)'
;MKKYIITKGQSDQLYKTLKFIHDVFTKNKITYFMVGGTLLGAVRHQGIIPWDDDGDLCILKKDVPKLKKLISYFDKNGYILEEGLTDEDNNNKKSPCASRKNSCTWYVGCDKKNCLGIDIFVMYEKGGKITYYDPYWETAENGGKRCYFDKNLVFPLLPLRFGNFFMYGPQNPIEHLNRCYGDDWSSKGQVLFDHRTGAWKNTKKRSLTSGEFLSFKPPTSTKDSKVPPIVEENKQKYFSK
;
A
#
# COMPACT_ATOMS: atom_id res chain seq x y z
N MET A 1 2.63 -11.63 -17.25
CA MET A 1 3.21 -10.67 -16.32
C MET A 1 4.74 -10.54 -16.38
N LYS A 2 5.47 -11.51 -16.94
CA LYS A 2 6.95 -11.48 -16.98
C LYS A 2 7.58 -10.14 -17.40
N LYS A 3 7.04 -9.45 -18.39
CA LYS A 3 7.56 -8.15 -18.87
C LYS A 3 7.36 -6.97 -17.88
N TYR A 4 6.55 -7.16 -16.85
CA TYR A 4 6.27 -6.12 -15.84
C TYR A 4 7.00 -6.36 -14.52
N ILE A 5 7.72 -7.47 -14.40
CA ILE A 5 8.43 -7.80 -13.16
C ILE A 5 9.45 -6.69 -12.87
N ILE A 6 9.37 -6.16 -11.65
CA ILE A 6 10.36 -5.21 -11.14
C ILE A 6 11.71 -5.89 -10.91
N THR A 7 12.77 -5.11 -10.90
CA THR A 7 14.10 -5.66 -10.62
C THR A 7 14.26 -6.00 -9.13
N LYS A 8 15.22 -6.87 -8.83
CA LYS A 8 15.58 -7.18 -7.43
C LYS A 8 15.97 -5.91 -6.65
N GLY A 9 16.71 -4.98 -7.30
CA GLY A 9 17.10 -3.72 -6.68
C GLY A 9 15.90 -2.83 -6.34
N GLN A 10 14.91 -2.76 -7.21
CA GLN A 10 13.65 -2.04 -6.97
C GLN A 10 12.86 -2.69 -5.83
N SER A 11 12.74 -4.02 -5.84
CA SER A 11 12.11 -4.74 -4.75
C SER A 11 12.80 -4.51 -3.41
N ASP A 12 14.14 -4.54 -3.37
CA ASP A 12 14.90 -4.28 -2.14
C ASP A 12 14.69 -2.86 -1.62
N GLN A 13 14.58 -1.90 -2.53
CA GLN A 13 14.29 -0.51 -2.18
C GLN A 13 12.88 -0.38 -1.60
N LEU A 14 11.85 -0.97 -2.24
CA LEU A 14 10.49 -0.96 -1.71
C LEU A 14 10.40 -1.59 -0.31
N TYR A 15 11.01 -2.77 -0.10
CA TYR A 15 11.04 -3.39 1.23
C TYR A 15 11.70 -2.49 2.28
N LYS A 16 12.83 -1.84 1.95
CA LYS A 16 13.53 -0.92 2.86
C LYS A 16 12.68 0.30 3.19
N THR A 17 12.04 0.89 2.19
CA THR A 17 11.19 2.07 2.38
C THR A 17 9.96 1.73 3.21
N LEU A 18 9.26 0.65 2.90
CA LEU A 18 8.09 0.18 3.67
C LEU A 18 8.46 -0.15 5.13
N LYS A 19 9.60 -0.83 5.34
CA LYS A 19 10.10 -1.11 6.70
C LYS A 19 10.44 0.17 7.46
N PHE A 20 11.10 1.13 6.82
CA PHE A 20 11.40 2.42 7.41
C PHE A 20 10.12 3.16 7.82
N ILE A 21 9.13 3.22 6.94
CA ILE A 21 7.83 3.85 7.24
C ILE A 21 7.15 3.13 8.40
N HIS A 22 7.12 1.80 8.41
CA HIS A 22 6.57 1.00 9.51
C HIS A 22 7.19 1.39 10.84
N ASP A 23 8.52 1.42 10.92
CA ASP A 23 9.26 1.72 12.15
C ASP A 23 8.97 3.15 12.63
N VAL A 24 9.03 4.12 11.71
CA VAL A 24 8.77 5.53 12.02
C VAL A 24 7.34 5.75 12.48
N PHE A 25 6.36 5.18 11.79
CA PHE A 25 4.96 5.35 12.14
C PHE A 25 4.62 4.68 13.46
N THR A 26 5.11 3.48 13.70
CA THR A 26 4.93 2.77 14.97
C THR A 26 5.53 3.55 16.13
N LYS A 27 6.78 4.03 15.99
CA LYS A 27 7.46 4.84 17.02
C LYS A 27 6.71 6.13 17.34
N ASN A 28 6.13 6.78 16.34
CA ASN A 28 5.43 8.05 16.48
C ASN A 28 3.92 7.89 16.72
N LYS A 29 3.44 6.68 16.96
CA LYS A 29 2.02 6.37 17.22
C LYS A 29 1.11 6.93 16.12
N ILE A 30 1.52 6.79 14.88
CA ILE A 30 0.70 7.05 13.69
C ILE A 30 -0.03 5.75 13.36
N THR A 31 -1.36 5.80 13.35
CA THR A 31 -2.19 4.66 12.96
C THR A 31 -2.17 4.53 11.45
N TYR A 32 -1.60 3.45 10.95
CA TYR A 32 -1.55 3.17 9.52
C TYR A 32 -1.89 1.70 9.24
N PHE A 33 -2.30 1.40 8.04
CA PHE A 33 -2.44 0.04 7.54
C PHE A 33 -2.25 -0.03 6.03
N MET A 34 -1.92 -1.23 5.53
CA MET A 34 -1.77 -1.49 4.10
C MET A 34 -3.12 -1.43 3.40
N VAL A 35 -3.14 -0.88 2.18
CA VAL A 35 -4.28 -0.85 1.27
C VAL A 35 -3.83 -1.32 -0.13
N GLY A 36 -4.70 -1.26 -1.11
CA GLY A 36 -4.34 -1.46 -2.52
C GLY A 36 -3.54 -2.73 -2.81
N GLY A 37 -2.57 -2.58 -3.70
CA GLY A 37 -1.64 -3.64 -4.11
C GLY A 37 -0.80 -4.17 -2.96
N THR A 38 -0.41 -3.31 -2.03
CA THR A 38 0.39 -3.70 -0.85
C THR A 38 -0.39 -4.64 0.07
N LEU A 39 -1.68 -4.37 0.33
CA LEU A 39 -2.52 -5.29 1.10
C LEU A 39 -2.73 -6.62 0.37
N LEU A 40 -3.03 -6.58 -0.93
CA LEU A 40 -3.13 -7.79 -1.75
C LEU A 40 -1.83 -8.59 -1.72
N GLY A 41 -0.70 -7.92 -1.81
CA GLY A 41 0.63 -8.52 -1.72
C GLY A 41 0.87 -9.20 -0.37
N ALA A 42 0.56 -8.53 0.73
CA ALA A 42 0.67 -9.10 2.08
C ALA A 42 -0.14 -10.39 2.22
N VAL A 43 -1.41 -10.37 1.76
CA VAL A 43 -2.32 -11.51 1.92
C VAL A 43 -2.01 -12.63 0.93
N ARG A 44 -1.71 -12.33 -0.34
CA ARG A 44 -1.53 -13.35 -1.39
C ARG A 44 -0.09 -13.84 -1.54
N HIS A 45 0.89 -12.93 -1.44
CA HIS A 45 2.32 -13.21 -1.69
C HIS A 45 3.17 -13.20 -0.41
N GLN A 46 2.61 -12.78 0.73
CA GLN A 46 3.34 -12.50 1.97
C GLN A 46 4.48 -11.49 1.75
N GLY A 47 4.29 -10.52 0.85
CA GLY A 47 5.28 -9.53 0.46
C GLY A 47 4.88 -8.79 -0.80
N ILE A 48 5.84 -8.16 -1.44
CA ILE A 48 5.64 -7.39 -2.66
C ILE A 48 5.20 -8.32 -3.81
N ILE A 49 4.17 -7.92 -4.54
CA ILE A 49 3.76 -8.58 -5.78
C ILE A 49 4.87 -8.34 -6.82
N PRO A 50 5.41 -9.37 -7.48
CA PRO A 50 6.60 -9.21 -8.34
C PRO A 50 6.46 -8.22 -9.52
N TRP A 51 5.25 -7.87 -9.91
CA TRP A 51 4.95 -6.94 -11.01
C TRP A 51 4.28 -5.65 -10.54
N ASP A 52 4.31 -5.39 -9.23
CA ASP A 52 3.82 -4.16 -8.61
C ASP A 52 5.00 -3.22 -8.39
N ASP A 53 4.88 -2.00 -8.85
CA ASP A 53 5.99 -1.07 -8.90
C ASP A 53 5.81 0.15 -7.99
N ASP A 54 4.96 0.01 -6.97
CA ASP A 54 4.71 1.00 -5.92
C ASP A 54 4.36 0.33 -4.58
N GLY A 55 3.96 1.14 -3.62
CA GLY A 55 3.38 0.68 -2.37
C GLY A 55 2.27 1.60 -1.90
N ASP A 56 1.22 1.00 -1.31
CA ASP A 56 0.01 1.68 -0.88
C ASP A 56 -0.19 1.53 0.63
N LEU A 57 -0.18 2.62 1.34
CA LEU A 57 -0.53 2.70 2.76
C LEU A 57 -1.65 3.69 2.97
N CYS A 58 -2.29 3.62 4.11
CA CYS A 58 -3.16 4.70 4.55
C CYS A 58 -2.88 5.08 6.00
N ILE A 59 -3.20 6.33 6.34
CA ILE A 59 -3.24 6.85 7.70
C ILE A 59 -4.62 7.44 7.99
N LEU A 60 -4.96 7.54 9.27
CA LEU A 60 -6.17 8.26 9.64
C LEU A 60 -5.93 9.79 9.60
N LYS A 61 -6.91 10.55 9.15
CA LYS A 61 -6.87 12.03 9.06
C LYS A 61 -6.38 12.69 10.34
N LYS A 62 -6.74 12.14 11.51
CA LYS A 62 -6.30 12.64 12.82
C LYS A 62 -4.78 12.60 13.02
N ASP A 63 -4.09 11.73 12.28
CA ASP A 63 -2.64 11.54 12.41
C ASP A 63 -1.82 12.38 11.39
N VAL A 64 -2.47 13.07 10.44
CA VAL A 64 -1.81 13.98 9.49
C VAL A 64 -0.92 15.02 10.16
N PRO A 65 -1.33 15.68 11.29
CA PRO A 65 -0.44 16.63 11.98
C PRO A 65 0.84 15.98 12.53
N LYS A 66 0.82 14.70 12.89
CA LYS A 66 2.03 13.96 13.29
C LYS A 66 2.92 13.69 12.09
N LEU A 67 2.32 13.30 10.96
CA LEU A 67 3.05 13.05 9.71
C LEU A 67 3.81 14.31 9.24
N LYS A 68 3.15 15.47 9.26
CA LYS A 68 3.78 16.76 8.90
C LYS A 68 5.04 17.08 9.70
N LYS A 69 5.08 16.70 10.97
CA LYS A 69 6.26 16.89 11.84
C LYS A 69 7.43 16.00 11.47
N LEU A 70 7.22 14.97 10.67
CA LEU A 70 8.25 14.00 10.29
C LEU A 70 8.98 14.35 8.99
N ILE A 71 8.57 15.38 8.25
CA ILE A 71 9.18 15.75 6.95
C ILE A 71 10.70 15.84 7.07
N SER A 72 11.21 16.67 8.02
CA SER A 72 12.66 16.81 8.22
C SER A 72 13.35 15.53 8.71
N TYR A 73 12.62 14.63 9.37
CA TYR A 73 13.16 13.35 9.80
C TYR A 73 13.34 12.41 8.62
N PHE A 74 12.37 12.36 7.71
CA PHE A 74 12.48 11.59 6.47
C PHE A 74 13.65 12.08 5.62
N ASP A 75 13.76 13.39 5.40
CA ASP A 75 14.85 14.00 4.65
C ASP A 75 16.25 13.64 5.21
N LYS A 76 16.45 13.76 6.52
CA LYS A 76 17.68 13.35 7.20
C LYS A 76 18.03 11.87 7.04
N ASN A 77 17.06 11.02 6.71
CA ASN A 77 17.25 9.60 6.47
C ASN A 77 17.28 9.24 4.98
N GLY A 78 17.32 10.23 4.08
CA GLY A 78 17.43 10.04 2.64
C GLY A 78 16.11 9.67 1.96
N TYR A 79 14.98 10.04 2.57
CA TYR A 79 13.65 9.88 2.00
C TYR A 79 12.98 11.24 1.81
N ILE A 80 12.25 11.38 0.73
CA ILE A 80 11.38 12.52 0.49
C ILE A 80 10.01 12.16 1.05
N LEU A 81 9.45 13.02 1.93
CA LEU A 81 8.07 12.93 2.39
C LEU A 81 7.37 14.23 2.01
N GLU A 82 6.45 14.16 1.09
CA GLU A 82 5.73 15.33 0.61
C GLU A 82 4.23 15.12 0.55
N GLU A 83 3.50 16.21 0.68
CA GLU A 83 2.06 16.27 0.47
C GLU A 83 1.80 16.07 -1.02
N GLY A 84 0.93 15.08 -1.35
CA GLY A 84 0.79 14.47 -2.64
C GLY A 84 0.80 15.43 -3.80
N LEU A 85 1.44 14.99 -4.86
CA LEU A 85 1.56 15.70 -6.12
C LEU A 85 0.17 16.17 -6.56
N THR A 86 0.02 17.45 -6.61
CA THR A 86 -1.09 18.05 -7.34
C THR A 86 -0.91 17.68 -8.80
N ASP A 87 -1.97 17.23 -9.47
CA ASP A 87 -1.97 16.91 -10.90
C ASP A 87 -1.57 18.07 -11.82
N GLU A 88 -0.93 19.11 -11.32
CA GLU A 88 -0.37 20.18 -12.15
C GLU A 88 0.66 19.64 -13.14
N ASP A 89 1.39 18.58 -12.76
CA ASP A 89 2.36 17.92 -13.64
C ASP A 89 1.71 16.96 -14.66
N ASN A 90 0.45 16.54 -14.45
CA ASN A 90 -0.21 15.54 -15.30
C ASN A 90 -1.37 16.04 -16.16
N ASN A 91 -1.55 17.35 -16.36
CA ASN A 91 -2.63 17.94 -17.17
C ASN A 91 -4.07 17.48 -16.83
N ASN A 92 -4.27 16.79 -15.73
CA ASN A 92 -5.58 16.29 -15.32
C ASN A 92 -6.23 17.22 -14.29
N LYS A 93 -6.74 18.37 -14.76
CA LYS A 93 -7.42 19.41 -13.97
C LYS A 93 -8.67 18.95 -13.20
N LYS A 94 -8.96 17.65 -13.17
CA LYS A 94 -10.18 17.09 -12.56
C LYS A 94 -9.96 16.45 -11.18
N SER A 95 -8.72 16.29 -10.70
CA SER A 95 -8.54 15.79 -9.33
C SER A 95 -8.90 16.87 -8.31
N PRO A 96 -9.84 16.61 -7.40
CA PRO A 96 -10.20 17.59 -6.35
C PRO A 96 -9.04 17.91 -5.40
N CYS A 97 -7.98 17.09 -5.39
CA CYS A 97 -6.78 17.33 -4.60
C CYS A 97 -5.78 18.25 -5.32
N ALA A 98 -5.81 18.33 -6.65
CA ALA A 98 -4.95 19.20 -7.45
C ALA A 98 -5.12 20.70 -7.16
N SER A 99 -6.27 21.12 -6.66
CA SER A 99 -6.59 22.53 -6.42
C SER A 99 -6.71 22.94 -4.96
N ARG A 100 -6.45 22.01 -4.00
CA ARG A 100 -6.74 22.28 -2.60
C ARG A 100 -5.51 22.06 -1.72
N LYS A 101 -5.25 23.00 -0.84
CA LYS A 101 -4.33 22.96 0.31
C LYS A 101 -4.70 21.88 1.35
N ASN A 102 -5.40 20.81 0.96
CA ASN A 102 -5.88 19.76 1.84
C ASN A 102 -5.16 18.46 1.49
N SER A 103 -4.37 17.98 2.40
CA SER A 103 -3.59 16.73 2.35
C SER A 103 -4.48 15.51 2.18
N CYS A 104 -4.81 15.15 0.94
CA CYS A 104 -5.59 13.95 0.65
C CYS A 104 -4.69 12.71 0.53
N THR A 105 -3.49 12.89 0.01
CA THR A 105 -2.49 11.84 -0.19
C THR A 105 -1.11 12.39 0.11
N TRP A 106 -0.22 11.54 0.60
CA TRP A 106 1.18 11.81 0.82
C TRP A 106 2.00 10.83 0.02
N TYR A 107 3.20 11.23 -0.34
CA TYR A 107 4.13 10.41 -1.08
C TYR A 107 5.44 10.26 -0.31
N VAL A 108 5.99 9.05 -0.31
CA VAL A 108 7.35 8.78 0.15
C VAL A 108 8.17 8.27 -1.01
N GLY A 109 9.18 9.04 -1.39
CA GLY A 109 10.15 8.69 -2.39
C GLY A 109 11.57 8.64 -1.85
N CYS A 110 12.52 8.49 -2.74
CA CYS A 110 13.94 8.70 -2.45
C CYS A 110 14.64 9.41 -3.61
N ASP A 111 15.73 10.10 -3.31
CA ASP A 111 16.51 10.89 -4.29
C ASP A 111 17.35 10.03 -5.26
N LYS A 112 16.98 8.76 -5.46
CA LYS A 112 17.68 7.86 -6.37
C LYS A 112 16.92 7.70 -7.67
N LYS A 113 17.63 7.75 -8.78
CA LYS A 113 17.08 7.42 -10.09
C LYS A 113 16.42 6.03 -10.05
N ASN A 114 15.17 5.94 -10.54
CA ASN A 114 14.33 4.74 -10.50
C ASN A 114 13.88 4.32 -9.09
N CYS A 115 13.81 5.21 -8.13
CA CYS A 115 13.16 4.96 -6.86
C CYS A 115 11.66 4.75 -7.07
N LEU A 116 11.15 3.65 -6.58
CA LEU A 116 9.72 3.38 -6.57
C LEU A 116 9.09 4.02 -5.33
N GLY A 117 7.93 4.64 -5.51
CA GLY A 117 7.26 5.41 -4.49
C GLY A 117 6.33 4.60 -3.60
N ILE A 118 5.97 5.21 -2.47
CA ILE A 118 4.93 4.72 -1.56
C ILE A 118 3.90 5.81 -1.42
N ASP A 119 2.67 5.51 -1.81
CA ASP A 119 1.54 6.38 -1.60
C ASP A 119 0.96 6.19 -0.19
N ILE A 120 0.65 7.28 0.48
CA ILE A 120 0.04 7.30 1.80
C ILE A 120 -1.28 8.04 1.70
N PHE A 121 -2.36 7.30 1.54
CA PHE A 121 -3.70 7.84 1.47
C PHE A 121 -4.19 8.31 2.84
N VAL A 122 -4.85 9.45 2.88
CA VAL A 122 -5.55 9.90 4.08
C VAL A 122 -6.96 9.34 4.08
N MET A 123 -7.31 8.66 5.16
CA MET A 123 -8.64 8.09 5.37
C MET A 123 -9.31 8.66 6.61
N TYR A 124 -10.63 8.60 6.66
CA TYR A 124 -11.40 9.06 7.81
C TYR A 124 -12.64 8.18 8.04
N GLU A 125 -13.19 8.29 9.23
CA GLU A 125 -14.43 7.59 9.58
C GLU A 125 -15.64 8.39 9.11
N LYS A 126 -16.56 7.72 8.41
CA LYS A 126 -17.83 8.26 7.95
C LYS A 126 -18.90 7.16 7.92
N GLY A 127 -19.95 7.31 8.69
CA GLY A 127 -21.09 6.37 8.67
C GLY A 127 -20.70 4.91 8.97
N GLY A 128 -19.83 4.66 9.95
CA GLY A 128 -19.37 3.31 10.30
C GLY A 128 -18.34 2.71 9.33
N LYS A 129 -17.88 3.50 8.37
CA LYS A 129 -16.88 3.11 7.37
C LYS A 129 -15.61 3.90 7.56
N ILE A 130 -14.49 3.31 7.15
CA ILE A 130 -13.22 3.99 6.93
C ILE A 130 -13.09 4.20 5.42
N THR A 131 -13.10 5.43 4.98
CA THR A 131 -13.10 5.81 3.56
C THR A 131 -12.02 6.82 3.24
N TYR A 132 -11.67 6.92 1.97
CA TYR A 132 -10.68 7.89 1.50
C TYR A 132 -11.16 9.32 1.74
N TYR A 133 -10.25 10.17 2.20
CA TYR A 133 -10.53 11.60 2.36
C TYR A 133 -10.53 12.35 1.03
N ASP A 134 -9.88 11.79 0.02
CA ASP A 134 -9.93 12.27 -1.33
C ASP A 134 -11.30 11.93 -1.97
N PRO A 135 -12.09 12.92 -2.40
CA PRO A 135 -13.36 12.68 -3.08
C PRO A 135 -13.23 11.85 -4.36
N TYR A 136 -12.12 11.91 -5.07
CA TYR A 136 -11.88 11.06 -6.23
C TYR A 136 -11.93 9.59 -5.86
N TRP A 137 -11.23 9.18 -4.79
CA TRP A 137 -11.24 7.82 -4.31
C TRP A 137 -12.51 7.47 -3.52
N GLU A 138 -13.16 8.47 -2.90
CA GLU A 138 -14.43 8.27 -2.18
C GLU A 138 -15.60 8.00 -3.14
N THR A 139 -15.64 8.72 -4.28
CA THR A 139 -16.79 8.69 -5.20
C THR A 139 -16.53 7.99 -6.52
N ALA A 140 -15.32 7.53 -6.75
CA ALA A 140 -14.82 7.24 -8.07
C ALA A 140 -15.72 6.35 -8.93
N GLU A 141 -15.96 6.83 -10.12
CA GLU A 141 -16.32 6.01 -11.27
C GLU A 141 -15.39 4.80 -11.43
N ASN A 142 -14.16 4.90 -10.89
CA ASN A 142 -13.14 3.86 -10.83
C ASN A 142 -13.27 2.92 -9.63
N GLY A 143 -14.37 2.96 -8.85
CA GLY A 143 -14.58 2.02 -7.79
C GLY A 143 -14.91 2.60 -6.41
N GLY A 144 -15.38 3.85 -6.33
CA GLY A 144 -15.65 4.53 -5.06
C GLY A 144 -16.55 3.77 -4.10
N LYS A 145 -17.50 2.98 -4.60
CA LYS A 145 -18.23 2.02 -3.78
C LYS A 145 -17.38 0.85 -3.28
N ARG A 146 -16.20 0.63 -3.87
CA ARG A 146 -15.29 -0.49 -3.56
C ARG A 146 -14.13 -0.09 -2.66
N CYS A 147 -13.83 1.19 -2.54
CA CYS A 147 -12.63 1.68 -1.87
C CYS A 147 -12.81 2.08 -0.40
N TYR A 148 -13.89 1.69 0.26
CA TYR A 148 -14.05 1.84 1.71
C TYR A 148 -13.83 0.51 2.44
N PHE A 149 -13.60 0.62 3.74
CA PHE A 149 -13.61 -0.51 4.66
C PHE A 149 -14.75 -0.35 5.66
N ASP A 150 -15.42 -1.42 6.02
CA ASP A 150 -16.29 -1.41 7.19
C ASP A 150 -15.41 -1.33 8.45
N LYS A 151 -15.69 -0.36 9.33
CA LYS A 151 -14.85 -0.07 10.49
C LYS A 151 -14.58 -1.31 11.35
N ASN A 152 -15.60 -2.15 11.54
CA ASN A 152 -15.51 -3.37 12.33
C ASN A 152 -14.59 -4.44 11.70
N LEU A 153 -14.29 -4.31 10.41
CA LEU A 153 -13.39 -5.20 9.68
C LEU A 153 -11.96 -4.62 9.62
N VAL A 154 -11.78 -3.37 10.04
CA VAL A 154 -10.47 -2.73 10.10
C VAL A 154 -9.82 -2.90 11.47
N PHE A 155 -10.56 -2.61 12.54
CA PHE A 155 -10.00 -2.57 13.88
C PHE A 155 -10.46 -3.74 14.76
N PRO A 156 -9.55 -4.24 15.64
CA PRO A 156 -8.16 -3.85 15.78
C PRO A 156 -7.31 -4.21 14.55
N LEU A 157 -6.31 -3.38 14.22
CA LEU A 157 -5.35 -3.71 13.17
C LEU A 157 -4.57 -4.97 13.53
N LEU A 158 -4.31 -5.80 12.55
CA LEU A 158 -3.51 -7.01 12.72
C LEU A 158 -2.13 -6.87 12.04
N PRO A 159 -1.07 -7.40 12.67
CA PRO A 159 0.19 -7.57 12.00
C PRO A 159 0.04 -8.67 10.94
N LEU A 160 0.31 -8.34 9.69
CA LEU A 160 0.37 -9.28 8.57
C LEU A 160 1.83 -9.45 8.13
N ARG A 161 2.21 -10.66 7.77
CA ARG A 161 3.56 -10.90 7.26
C ARG A 161 3.79 -10.15 5.95
N PHE A 162 4.95 -9.50 5.88
CA PHE A 162 5.40 -8.81 4.68
C PHE A 162 6.89 -9.09 4.44
N GLY A 163 7.19 -10.15 3.73
CA GLY A 163 8.55 -10.63 3.57
C GLY A 163 9.12 -11.22 4.87
N ASN A 164 10.15 -10.58 5.42
CA ASN A 164 10.81 -10.99 6.67
C ASN A 164 10.50 -10.10 7.88
N PHE A 165 9.51 -9.23 7.75
CA PHE A 165 8.95 -8.40 8.83
C PHE A 165 7.42 -8.46 8.76
N PHE A 166 6.75 -7.64 9.55
CA PHE A 166 5.31 -7.48 9.48
C PHE A 166 4.93 -6.02 9.23
N MET A 167 3.72 -5.83 8.72
CA MET A 167 3.08 -4.52 8.59
C MET A 167 1.63 -4.62 9.04
N TYR A 168 1.04 -3.52 9.46
CA TYR A 168 -0.34 -3.53 9.88
C TYR A 168 -1.30 -3.61 8.70
N GLY A 169 -2.28 -4.48 8.81
CA GLY A 169 -3.42 -4.60 7.91
C GLY A 169 -4.74 -4.55 8.67
N PRO A 170 -5.89 -4.48 7.96
CA PRO A 170 -7.20 -4.57 8.57
C PRO A 170 -7.42 -5.93 9.24
N GLN A 171 -8.28 -5.99 10.25
CA GLN A 171 -8.63 -7.22 10.95
C GLN A 171 -9.16 -8.32 10.02
N ASN A 172 -9.97 -7.94 9.05
CA ASN A 172 -10.44 -8.83 7.98
C ASN A 172 -10.18 -8.21 6.60
N PRO A 173 -9.06 -8.57 5.95
CA PRO A 173 -8.74 -8.05 4.64
C PRO A 173 -9.56 -8.67 3.51
N ILE A 174 -10.13 -9.85 3.71
CA ILE A 174 -10.71 -10.68 2.64
C ILE A 174 -11.89 -9.99 1.97
N GLU A 175 -12.83 -9.46 2.78
CA GLU A 175 -14.01 -8.77 2.24
C GLU A 175 -13.64 -7.56 1.41
N HIS A 176 -12.66 -6.77 1.88
CA HIS A 176 -12.15 -5.64 1.13
C HIS A 176 -11.49 -6.07 -0.19
N LEU A 177 -10.66 -7.13 -0.15
CA LEU A 177 -10.02 -7.66 -1.35
C LEU A 177 -11.03 -8.21 -2.36
N ASN A 178 -12.08 -8.92 -1.90
CA ASN A 178 -13.16 -9.38 -2.76
C ASN A 178 -13.86 -8.20 -3.44
N ARG A 179 -14.13 -7.13 -2.68
CA ARG A 179 -14.80 -5.93 -3.20
C ARG A 179 -13.95 -5.18 -4.21
N CYS A 180 -12.64 -5.05 -3.96
CA CYS A 180 -11.73 -4.29 -4.83
C CYS A 180 -11.27 -5.08 -6.05
N TYR A 181 -11.02 -6.38 -5.89
CA TYR A 181 -10.38 -7.19 -6.92
C TYR A 181 -11.25 -8.32 -7.47
N GLY A 182 -12.45 -8.53 -6.90
CA GLY A 182 -13.36 -9.65 -7.24
C GLY A 182 -12.93 -10.94 -6.53
N ASP A 183 -13.83 -11.91 -6.43
CA ASP A 183 -13.64 -13.13 -5.61
C ASP A 183 -12.51 -14.05 -6.05
N ASP A 184 -11.96 -13.80 -7.24
CA ASP A 184 -10.89 -14.59 -7.83
C ASP A 184 -9.48 -14.01 -7.61
N TRP A 185 -9.34 -12.94 -6.80
CA TRP A 185 -8.07 -12.27 -6.53
C TRP A 185 -7.00 -13.23 -5.97
N SER A 186 -7.42 -14.25 -5.22
CA SER A 186 -6.51 -15.20 -4.58
C SER A 186 -5.77 -16.09 -5.59
N SER A 187 -6.32 -16.31 -6.79
CA SER A 187 -5.78 -17.21 -7.81
C SER A 187 -5.44 -16.52 -9.13
N LYS A 188 -5.98 -15.32 -9.36
CA LYS A 188 -5.76 -14.59 -10.61
C LYS A 188 -5.01 -13.29 -10.39
N GLY A 189 -4.31 -12.86 -11.42
CA GLY A 189 -3.59 -11.59 -11.43
C GLY A 189 -3.75 -10.85 -12.74
N GLN A 190 -3.54 -9.54 -12.66
CA GLN A 190 -3.47 -8.63 -13.80
C GLN A 190 -2.51 -7.49 -13.47
N VAL A 191 -2.10 -6.73 -14.49
CA VAL A 191 -1.42 -5.45 -14.34
C VAL A 191 -2.41 -4.37 -14.75
N LEU A 192 -2.72 -3.46 -13.83
CA LEU A 192 -3.65 -2.36 -14.09
C LEU A 192 -2.89 -1.13 -14.61
N PHE A 193 -1.89 -0.72 -13.89
CA PHE A 193 -1.09 0.46 -14.16
C PHE A 193 0.41 0.12 -14.13
N ASP A 194 1.24 0.90 -14.79
CA ASP A 194 2.70 0.77 -14.79
C ASP A 194 3.27 2.18 -14.56
N HIS A 195 3.67 2.48 -13.33
CA HIS A 195 4.18 3.79 -12.90
C HIS A 195 5.46 4.18 -13.65
N ARG A 196 6.25 3.20 -14.10
CA ARG A 196 7.47 3.45 -14.89
C ARG A 196 7.18 4.10 -16.23
N THR A 197 5.99 3.88 -16.77
CA THR A 197 5.56 4.43 -18.06
C THR A 197 4.39 5.40 -17.94
N GLY A 198 3.82 5.55 -16.72
CA GLY A 198 2.64 6.38 -16.49
C GLY A 198 1.39 5.91 -17.25
N ALA A 199 1.27 4.64 -17.56
CA ALA A 199 0.25 4.14 -18.48
C ALA A 199 -0.62 3.04 -17.90
N TRP A 200 -1.93 3.15 -18.10
CA TRP A 200 -2.88 2.08 -17.86
C TRP A 200 -2.62 0.91 -18.81
N LYS A 201 -2.42 -0.26 -18.25
CA LYS A 201 -2.15 -1.49 -19.02
C LYS A 201 -3.39 -2.37 -19.15
N ASN A 202 -4.25 -2.38 -18.14
CA ASN A 202 -5.50 -3.13 -18.11
C ASN A 202 -5.37 -4.53 -18.75
N THR A 203 -4.32 -5.26 -18.37
CA THR A 203 -4.08 -6.59 -18.92
C THR A 203 -5.25 -7.51 -18.57
N LYS A 204 -5.54 -8.49 -19.41
CA LYS A 204 -6.57 -9.48 -19.09
C LYS A 204 -6.19 -10.22 -17.80
N LYS A 205 -7.17 -10.38 -16.92
CA LYS A 205 -7.07 -11.19 -15.71
C LYS A 205 -6.83 -12.65 -16.09
N ARG A 206 -5.86 -13.31 -15.48
CA ARG A 206 -5.53 -14.70 -15.75
C ARG A 206 -5.08 -15.43 -14.49
N SER A 207 -5.19 -16.75 -14.50
CA SER A 207 -4.64 -17.59 -13.42
C SER A 207 -3.14 -17.39 -13.26
N LEU A 208 -2.71 -17.37 -12.00
CA LEU A 208 -1.31 -17.30 -11.62
C LEU A 208 -0.68 -18.69 -11.64
N THR A 209 0.55 -18.77 -12.12
CA THR A 209 1.38 -19.98 -11.97
C THR A 209 1.97 -20.05 -10.57
N SER A 210 2.37 -21.23 -10.10
CA SER A 210 2.99 -21.41 -8.78
C SER A 210 4.18 -20.48 -8.54
N GLY A 211 5.02 -20.24 -9.56
CA GLY A 211 6.14 -19.31 -9.45
C GLY A 211 5.73 -17.83 -9.33
N GLU A 212 4.54 -17.47 -9.78
CA GLU A 212 4.04 -16.09 -9.69
C GLU A 212 3.44 -15.74 -8.34
N PHE A 213 3.22 -16.72 -7.47
CA PHE A 213 2.86 -16.48 -6.06
C PHE A 213 4.07 -16.15 -5.19
N LEU A 214 5.28 -16.35 -5.69
CA LEU A 214 6.49 -16.10 -4.92
C LEU A 214 6.84 -14.61 -4.98
N SER A 215 6.93 -13.99 -3.82
CA SER A 215 7.48 -12.64 -3.68
C SER A 215 9.01 -12.66 -3.79
N PHE A 216 9.61 -11.50 -4.07
CA PHE A 216 11.06 -11.35 -3.93
C PHE A 216 11.50 -11.59 -2.49
N LYS A 217 12.66 -12.25 -2.32
CA LYS A 217 13.28 -12.39 -1.01
C LYS A 217 13.71 -11.00 -0.51
N PRO A 218 13.18 -10.54 0.63
CA PRO A 218 13.53 -9.23 1.17
C PRO A 218 14.99 -9.19 1.63
N PRO A 219 15.62 -8.01 1.68
CA PRO A 219 16.97 -7.86 2.22
C PRO A 219 16.98 -8.19 3.72
N THR A 220 18.09 -8.76 4.20
CA THR A 220 18.25 -9.13 5.62
C THR A 220 18.18 -7.91 6.55
N SER A 221 18.54 -6.73 6.06
CA SER A 221 18.47 -5.47 6.80
C SER A 221 17.04 -5.05 7.18
N THR A 222 16.01 -5.66 6.59
CA THR A 222 14.59 -5.40 6.93
C THR A 222 14.04 -6.39 7.95
N LYS A 223 14.82 -7.39 8.37
CA LYS A 223 14.34 -8.43 9.28
C LYS A 223 13.98 -7.87 10.66
N ASP A 224 12.77 -8.14 11.10
CA ASP A 224 12.37 -7.90 12.48
C ASP A 224 13.03 -8.92 13.42
N SER A 225 13.50 -8.43 14.56
CA SER A 225 14.06 -9.29 15.61
C SER A 225 12.98 -10.10 16.31
N LYS A 226 11.75 -9.61 16.32
CA LYS A 226 10.59 -10.25 16.99
C LYS A 226 9.35 -10.08 16.11
N VAL A 227 9.06 -11.04 15.27
CA VAL A 227 7.77 -11.12 14.57
C VAL A 227 6.71 -11.64 15.56
N PRO A 228 5.60 -10.94 15.77
CA PRO A 228 4.58 -11.40 16.71
C PRO A 228 4.02 -12.78 16.34
N PRO A 229 3.73 -13.66 17.31
CA PRO A 229 3.17 -14.99 17.05
C PRO A 229 1.89 -14.96 16.21
N ILE A 230 1.04 -13.96 16.41
CA ILE A 230 -0.20 -13.76 15.64
C ILE A 230 0.03 -13.62 14.12
N VAL A 231 1.23 -13.27 13.68
CA VAL A 231 1.58 -13.24 12.25
C VAL A 231 1.59 -14.66 11.68
N GLU A 232 2.06 -15.64 12.42
CA GLU A 232 2.06 -17.03 11.99
C GLU A 232 0.65 -17.64 12.03
N GLU A 233 -0.18 -17.27 13.00
CA GLU A 233 -1.60 -17.66 13.05
C GLU A 233 -2.36 -17.09 11.83
N ASN A 234 -2.12 -15.84 11.47
CA ASN A 234 -2.72 -15.23 10.28
C ASN A 234 -2.27 -15.93 8.99
N LYS A 235 -1.04 -16.46 8.95
CA LYS A 235 -0.56 -17.26 7.82
C LYS A 235 -1.45 -18.48 7.60
N GLN A 236 -1.77 -19.22 8.67
CA GLN A 236 -2.67 -20.38 8.58
C GLN A 236 -4.07 -19.96 8.17
N LYS A 237 -4.60 -18.89 8.76
CA LYS A 237 -5.97 -18.40 8.50
C LYS A 237 -6.23 -17.98 7.05
N TYR A 238 -5.25 -17.36 6.38
CA TYR A 238 -5.42 -16.80 5.04
C TYR A 238 -4.80 -17.64 3.92
N PHE A 239 -3.91 -18.57 4.23
CA PHE A 239 -3.14 -19.33 3.24
C PHE A 239 -3.32 -20.85 3.31
N SER A 240 -4.06 -21.36 4.30
CA SER A 240 -4.45 -22.78 4.33
C SER A 240 -5.66 -22.99 3.40
N LYS A 241 -5.36 -23.13 2.12
CA LYS A 241 -6.27 -23.76 1.14
C LYS A 241 -5.44 -24.68 0.24
#